data_afee1db5a93ac262e11a5d09c6dd72fc
#
_entry.id   afee1db5a93ac262e11a5d09c6dd72fc
#
_cell.length_a   1.000
_cell.length_b   1.000
_cell.length_c   1.000
_cell.angle_alpha   90.00
_cell.angle_beta   90.00
_cell.angle_gamma   90.00
#
_symmetry.space_group_name_H-M   'P 1'
#
loop_
_entity.id
_entity.type
_entity.pdbx_description
1 polymer ?
#
loop_
_entity_poly.entity_id
_entity_poly.type
_entity_poly.pdbx_seq_one_letter_code
_entity_poly.pdbx_strand_id
1 'polypeptide(L)'
;KKGGFIDTGAKEISFDGTTVVYEFFISDTGIGMSEAFLKNQLFEPFSQEKSDARTQYKGTGLGMSIVKGLIRQMNGSIEVESSPGEGTTFTFRLPFRLAKEEANDAKADTASETGKELEGIHVLLVEDNEINMEIAEFYLTDRGATLDKAWNGKEALEQFERSPEGTYDIILMDVMMP
;
A
#
# COMPACT_ATOMS: atom_id res chain seq x y z
N LYS A 1 13.03 -17.06 6.09
CA LYS A 1 14.28 -17.85 5.85
C LYS A 1 15.21 -17.03 4.93
N LYS A 2 16.54 -17.00 5.18
CA LYS A 2 17.50 -16.52 4.16
C LYS A 2 17.37 -17.45 2.94
N GLY A 3 17.12 -16.89 1.74
CA GLY A 3 16.95 -17.66 0.51
C GLY A 3 15.50 -18.10 0.20
N GLY A 4 14.49 -17.48 0.81
CA GLY A 4 13.09 -17.67 0.40
C GLY A 4 12.77 -16.95 -0.91
N PHE A 5 11.64 -17.35 -1.53
CA PHE A 5 11.12 -16.75 -2.76
C PHE A 5 9.75 -16.15 -2.48
N ILE A 6 9.46 -15.08 -3.22
CA ILE A 6 8.10 -14.55 -3.39
C ILE A 6 7.82 -14.60 -4.88
N ASP A 7 6.70 -15.20 -5.26
CA ASP A 7 6.19 -15.24 -6.62
C ASP A 7 4.85 -14.54 -6.68
N THR A 8 4.62 -13.75 -7.74
CA THR A 8 3.40 -12.98 -7.91
C THR A 8 2.96 -13.03 -9.36
N GLY A 9 1.66 -13.04 -9.58
CA GLY A 9 1.13 -13.00 -10.93
C GLY A 9 -0.30 -12.50 -10.98
N ALA A 10 -0.73 -12.21 -12.21
CA ALA A 10 -2.09 -11.83 -12.51
C ALA A 10 -2.54 -12.48 -13.80
N LYS A 11 -3.81 -12.91 -13.87
CA LYS A 11 -4.44 -13.42 -15.09
C LYS A 11 -5.88 -12.95 -15.18
N GLU A 12 -6.33 -12.71 -16.39
CA GLU A 12 -7.75 -12.52 -16.68
C GLU A 12 -8.46 -13.86 -16.56
N ILE A 13 -9.58 -13.90 -15.84
CA ILE A 13 -10.37 -15.12 -15.65
C ILE A 13 -11.76 -15.05 -16.29
N SER A 14 -12.30 -13.85 -16.46
CA SER A 14 -13.56 -13.67 -17.19
C SER A 14 -13.72 -12.24 -17.70
N PHE A 15 -14.48 -12.11 -18.79
CA PHE A 15 -14.88 -10.84 -19.35
C PHE A 15 -16.32 -10.96 -19.90
N ASP A 16 -17.19 -10.00 -19.50
CA ASP A 16 -18.61 -9.99 -19.91
C ASP A 16 -18.96 -8.90 -20.93
N GLY A 17 -17.95 -8.20 -21.47
CA GLY A 17 -18.12 -7.08 -22.39
C GLY A 17 -18.07 -5.70 -21.71
N THR A 18 -18.21 -5.65 -20.39
CA THR A 18 -18.18 -4.41 -19.59
C THR A 18 -17.30 -4.50 -18.36
N THR A 19 -17.21 -5.68 -17.80
CA THR A 19 -16.42 -5.97 -16.59
C THR A 19 -15.45 -7.11 -16.89
N VAL A 20 -14.20 -6.91 -16.54
CA VAL A 20 -13.16 -7.93 -16.56
C VAL A 20 -12.84 -8.33 -15.12
N VAL A 21 -12.71 -9.63 -14.86
CA VAL A 21 -12.27 -10.14 -13.58
C VAL A 21 -10.83 -10.63 -13.69
N TYR A 22 -9.95 -10.05 -12.91
CA TYR A 22 -8.58 -10.51 -12.78
C TYR A 22 -8.42 -11.34 -11.51
N GLU A 23 -7.67 -12.42 -11.62
CA GLU A 23 -7.15 -13.19 -10.51
C GLU A 23 -5.68 -12.83 -10.31
N PHE A 24 -5.34 -12.46 -9.09
CA PHE A 24 -3.97 -12.18 -8.65
C PHE A 24 -3.55 -13.23 -7.64
N PHE A 25 -2.27 -13.56 -7.63
CA PHE A 25 -1.71 -14.39 -6.56
C PHE A 25 -0.39 -13.81 -6.05
N ILE A 26 -0.15 -14.07 -4.78
CA ILE A 26 1.12 -13.81 -4.09
C ILE A 26 1.43 -15.07 -3.30
N SER A 27 2.55 -15.69 -3.62
CA SER A 27 3.02 -16.92 -2.98
C SER A 27 4.40 -16.72 -2.38
N ASP A 28 4.60 -17.12 -1.13
CA ASP A 28 5.88 -17.09 -0.45
C ASP A 28 6.29 -18.47 0.06
N THR A 29 7.58 -18.68 0.25
CA THR A 29 8.16 -19.88 0.87
C THR A 29 8.53 -19.64 2.33
N GLY A 30 7.75 -18.84 3.03
CA GLY A 30 7.96 -18.43 4.42
C GLY A 30 7.66 -19.51 5.44
N ILE A 31 7.33 -19.07 6.63
CA ILE A 31 7.03 -19.97 7.77
C ILE A 31 5.66 -20.64 7.66
N GLY A 32 4.78 -20.10 6.81
CA GLY A 32 3.39 -20.54 6.72
C GLY A 32 2.59 -20.25 7.98
N MET A 33 1.35 -20.71 7.99
CA MET A 33 0.37 -20.51 9.06
C MET A 33 -0.32 -21.83 9.42
N SER A 34 -0.75 -21.95 10.67
CA SER A 34 -1.53 -23.12 11.12
C SER A 34 -2.96 -23.07 10.59
N GLU A 35 -3.56 -24.23 10.39
CA GLU A 35 -4.95 -24.35 9.95
C GLU A 35 -5.92 -23.66 10.92
N ALA A 36 -5.65 -23.73 12.21
CA ALA A 36 -6.47 -23.09 13.24
C ALA A 36 -6.45 -21.56 13.12
N PHE A 37 -5.28 -20.97 12.84
CA PHE A 37 -5.13 -19.53 12.61
C PHE A 37 -5.82 -19.09 11.32
N LEU A 38 -5.61 -19.82 10.23
CA LEU A 38 -6.25 -19.55 8.94
C LEU A 38 -7.78 -19.49 9.04
N LYS A 39 -8.38 -20.48 9.69
CA LYS A 39 -9.84 -20.59 9.77
C LYS A 39 -10.48 -19.55 10.67
N ASN A 40 -9.83 -19.18 11.77
CA ASN A 40 -10.50 -18.45 12.84
C ASN A 40 -9.95 -17.04 13.10
N GLN A 41 -8.72 -16.76 12.70
CA GLN A 41 -8.03 -15.55 13.18
C GLN A 41 -7.37 -14.69 12.10
N LEU A 42 -7.02 -15.23 10.93
CA LEU A 42 -6.26 -14.52 9.91
C LEU A 42 -6.85 -13.15 9.55
N PHE A 43 -8.16 -13.06 9.47
CA PHE A 43 -8.86 -11.83 9.07
C PHE A 43 -9.48 -11.08 10.25
N GLU A 44 -9.28 -11.53 11.48
CA GLU A 44 -9.76 -10.82 12.65
C GLU A 44 -8.81 -9.67 13.01
N PRO A 45 -9.34 -8.48 13.35
CA PRO A 45 -8.51 -7.36 13.79
C PRO A 45 -7.62 -7.73 14.98
N PHE A 46 -6.40 -7.22 15.01
CA PHE A 46 -5.39 -7.42 16.06
C PHE A 46 -4.93 -8.86 16.25
N SER A 47 -5.29 -9.75 15.32
CA SER A 47 -4.88 -11.14 15.37
C SER A 47 -3.47 -11.33 14.82
N GLN A 48 -2.69 -12.11 15.53
CA GLN A 48 -1.35 -12.53 15.12
C GLN A 48 -1.17 -14.00 15.51
N GLU A 49 -0.62 -14.79 14.60
CA GLU A 49 -0.19 -16.12 14.98
C GLU A 49 1.04 -16.00 15.88
N LYS A 50 0.96 -16.54 17.08
CA LYS A 50 2.07 -16.54 18.03
C LYS A 50 3.22 -17.36 17.43
N SER A 51 4.14 -16.73 16.75
CA SER A 51 5.44 -17.31 16.46
C SER A 51 6.36 -17.00 17.64
N ASP A 52 7.24 -17.98 17.95
CA ASP A 52 8.16 -17.93 19.07
C ASP A 52 8.83 -16.57 19.27
N ALA A 53 9.17 -16.26 20.53
CA ALA A 53 9.71 -15.01 21.08
C ALA A 53 10.97 -14.41 20.37
N ARG A 54 11.29 -14.84 19.17
CA ARG A 54 12.42 -14.38 18.36
C ARG A 54 12.05 -13.54 17.13
N THR A 55 10.76 -13.34 16.85
CA THR A 55 10.35 -12.46 15.75
C THR A 55 10.27 -11.02 16.24
N GLN A 56 11.24 -10.23 15.85
CA GLN A 56 11.44 -8.82 16.20
C GLN A 56 10.40 -7.87 15.54
N TYR A 57 9.53 -8.38 14.69
CA TYR A 57 8.52 -7.58 13.97
C TYR A 57 7.14 -7.81 14.58
N LYS A 58 6.80 -6.96 15.54
CA LYS A 58 5.43 -6.85 16.04
C LYS A 58 4.61 -5.98 15.07
N GLY A 59 3.92 -6.61 14.12
CA GLY A 59 2.88 -5.92 13.36
C GLY A 59 1.67 -5.61 14.27
N THR A 60 0.79 -4.72 13.83
CA THR A 60 -0.45 -4.36 14.56
C THR A 60 -1.53 -5.45 14.51
N GLY A 61 -1.41 -6.42 13.58
CA GLY A 61 -2.45 -7.42 13.30
C GLY A 61 -3.68 -6.86 12.58
N LEU A 62 -3.60 -5.65 12.04
CA LEU A 62 -4.71 -5.01 11.31
C LEU A 62 -4.65 -5.25 9.79
N GLY A 63 -3.48 -5.54 9.23
CA GLY A 63 -3.26 -5.58 7.78
C GLY A 63 -4.24 -6.50 7.05
N MET A 64 -4.41 -7.75 7.50
CA MET A 64 -5.27 -8.71 6.80
C MET A 64 -6.77 -8.41 6.94
N SER A 65 -7.21 -7.83 8.04
CA SER A 65 -8.60 -7.38 8.20
C SER A 65 -8.91 -6.19 7.27
N ILE A 66 -7.97 -5.26 7.09
CA ILE A 66 -8.07 -4.13 6.15
C ILE A 66 -8.11 -4.66 4.71
N VAL A 67 -7.18 -5.54 4.33
CA VAL A 67 -7.14 -6.14 2.98
C VAL A 67 -8.45 -6.83 2.65
N LYS A 68 -9.00 -7.65 3.56
CA LYS A 68 -10.30 -8.29 3.37
C LYS A 68 -11.42 -7.28 3.19
N GLY A 69 -11.40 -6.19 3.97
CA GLY A 69 -12.37 -5.10 3.87
C GLY A 69 -12.32 -4.42 2.49
N LEU A 70 -11.14 -4.07 2.01
CA LEU A 70 -10.93 -3.43 0.70
C LEU A 70 -11.37 -4.35 -0.46
N ILE A 71 -10.94 -5.61 -0.46
CA ILE A 71 -11.33 -6.60 -1.48
C ILE A 71 -12.85 -6.73 -1.52
N ARG A 72 -13.51 -6.75 -0.35
CA ARG A 72 -14.98 -6.83 -0.26
C ARG A 72 -15.66 -5.57 -0.79
N GLN A 73 -15.12 -4.38 -0.52
CA GLN A 73 -15.63 -3.12 -1.09
C GLN A 73 -15.51 -3.07 -2.61
N MET A 74 -14.48 -3.71 -3.16
CA MET A 74 -14.28 -3.87 -4.60
C MET A 74 -15.12 -5.01 -5.20
N ASN A 75 -16.04 -5.63 -4.45
CA ASN A 75 -16.81 -6.81 -4.84
C ASN A 75 -15.94 -8.01 -5.25
N GLY A 76 -14.76 -8.11 -4.69
CA GLY A 76 -13.82 -9.20 -4.91
C GLY A 76 -13.93 -10.34 -3.91
N SER A 77 -13.09 -11.35 -4.09
CA SER A 77 -12.90 -12.47 -3.16
C SER A 77 -11.43 -12.70 -2.88
N ILE A 78 -11.13 -13.25 -1.70
CA ILE A 78 -9.78 -13.66 -1.30
C ILE A 78 -9.82 -15.08 -0.75
N GLU A 79 -8.87 -15.89 -1.19
CA GLU A 79 -8.62 -17.27 -0.74
C GLU A 79 -7.17 -17.33 -0.24
N VAL A 80 -6.91 -18.19 0.74
CA VAL A 80 -5.57 -18.34 1.33
C VAL A 80 -5.29 -19.81 1.55
N GLU A 81 -4.14 -20.24 1.04
CA GLU A 81 -3.59 -21.57 1.28
C GLU A 81 -2.26 -21.42 1.99
N SER A 82 -2.09 -22.14 3.09
CA SER A 82 -0.84 -22.08 3.85
C SER A 82 -0.65 -23.35 4.68
N SER A 83 0.60 -23.75 4.83
CA SER A 83 1.01 -24.84 5.71
C SER A 83 2.25 -24.45 6.49
N PRO A 84 2.37 -24.83 7.78
CA PRO A 84 3.53 -24.53 8.58
C PRO A 84 4.84 -25.05 7.94
N GLY A 85 5.76 -24.15 7.70
CA GLY A 85 7.09 -24.44 7.12
C GLY A 85 7.14 -24.47 5.59
N GLU A 86 6.00 -24.46 4.89
CA GLU A 86 5.91 -24.51 3.42
C GLU A 86 5.71 -23.14 2.79
N GLY A 87 5.09 -22.20 3.52
CA GLY A 87 4.81 -20.85 3.02
C GLY A 87 3.32 -20.55 2.94
N THR A 88 3.00 -19.49 2.22
CA THR A 88 1.60 -19.01 2.06
C THR A 88 1.34 -18.57 0.64
N THR A 89 0.16 -18.88 0.13
CA THR A 89 -0.35 -18.35 -1.13
C THR A 89 -1.67 -17.64 -0.88
N PHE A 90 -1.70 -16.37 -1.23
CA PHE A 90 -2.91 -15.55 -1.29
C PHE A 90 -3.38 -15.49 -2.74
N THR A 91 -4.66 -15.78 -2.96
CA THR A 91 -5.31 -15.63 -4.27
C THR A 91 -6.50 -14.70 -4.10
N PHE A 92 -6.58 -13.64 -4.90
CA PHE A 92 -7.71 -12.72 -4.85
C PHE A 92 -8.21 -12.37 -6.24
N ARG A 93 -9.54 -12.24 -6.37
CA ARG A 93 -10.22 -11.93 -7.62
C ARG A 93 -10.90 -10.59 -7.50
N LEU A 94 -10.65 -9.72 -8.47
CA LEU A 94 -11.21 -8.36 -8.49
C LEU A 94 -11.89 -8.10 -9.82
N PRO A 95 -13.15 -7.61 -9.80
CA PRO A 95 -13.82 -7.13 -11.00
C PRO A 95 -13.43 -5.67 -11.28
N PHE A 96 -13.11 -5.38 -12.53
CA PHE A 96 -12.82 -4.04 -13.03
C PHE A 96 -13.78 -3.73 -14.17
N ARG A 97 -14.43 -2.57 -14.11
CA ARG A 97 -15.21 -2.08 -15.25
C ARG A 97 -14.25 -1.51 -16.29
N LEU A 98 -14.48 -1.88 -17.55
CA LEU A 98 -13.79 -1.22 -18.64
C LEU A 98 -14.28 0.24 -18.74
N ALA A 99 -13.33 1.17 -18.83
CA ALA A 99 -13.66 2.51 -19.24
C ALA A 99 -14.28 2.43 -20.64
N LYS A 100 -15.46 3.03 -20.85
CA LYS A 100 -15.96 3.23 -22.21
C LYS A 100 -14.95 4.16 -22.88
N GLU A 101 -14.47 3.78 -24.07
CA GLU A 101 -13.89 4.76 -24.98
C GLU A 101 -15.00 5.75 -25.32
N GLU A 102 -15.14 6.79 -24.53
CA GLU A 102 -15.85 7.97 -24.96
C GLU A 102 -14.98 8.56 -26.07
N ALA A 103 -15.54 8.47 -27.30
CA ALA A 103 -14.97 9.19 -28.42
C ALA A 103 -14.65 10.62 -27.95
N ASN A 104 -13.46 11.05 -28.22
CA ASN A 104 -12.76 12.29 -27.83
C ASN A 104 -13.57 13.57 -28.06
N ASP A 105 -14.71 13.78 -27.40
CA ASP A 105 -15.46 15.05 -27.45
C ASP A 105 -16.27 15.36 -26.18
N ALA A 106 -16.09 14.64 -25.09
CA ALA A 106 -16.65 15.05 -23.81
C ALA A 106 -15.49 15.24 -22.82
N LYS A 107 -15.34 16.47 -22.43
CA LYS A 107 -14.52 16.91 -21.30
C LYS A 107 -14.52 15.85 -20.21
N ALA A 108 -13.35 15.36 -19.88
CA ALA A 108 -13.05 14.64 -18.68
C ALA A 108 -13.35 15.53 -17.46
N ASP A 109 -14.60 15.55 -17.04
CA ASP A 109 -15.08 16.33 -15.87
C ASP A 109 -15.08 15.46 -14.59
N THR A 110 -14.25 14.43 -14.48
CA THR A 110 -14.01 13.77 -13.19
C THR A 110 -12.64 13.10 -13.06
N ALA A 111 -11.74 13.32 -13.99
CA ALA A 111 -10.32 13.00 -13.77
C ALA A 111 -9.54 14.16 -14.34
N SER A 112 -9.22 15.06 -13.47
CA SER A 112 -8.37 16.23 -13.64
C SER A 112 -9.16 17.55 -13.69
N GLU A 113 -9.76 17.96 -12.61
CA GLU A 113 -9.09 19.09 -12.01
C GLU A 113 -7.91 18.52 -11.18
N THR A 114 -6.88 18.05 -11.88
CA THR A 114 -5.53 18.25 -11.40
C THR A 114 -5.23 19.72 -11.61
N GLY A 115 -6.08 20.55 -11.08
CA GLY A 115 -5.68 21.84 -10.62
C GLY A 115 -4.53 21.49 -9.68
N LYS A 116 -3.43 22.13 -9.83
CA LYS A 116 -2.31 22.04 -8.93
C LYS A 116 -2.76 22.56 -7.57
N GLU A 117 -3.56 21.74 -6.87
CA GLU A 117 -4.18 22.08 -5.58
C GLU A 117 -3.14 22.50 -4.54
N LEU A 118 -1.90 22.00 -4.74
CA LEU A 118 -0.75 22.29 -3.91
C LEU A 118 0.27 23.19 -4.63
N GLU A 119 -0.13 23.90 -5.70
CA GLU A 119 0.78 24.84 -6.37
C GLU A 119 1.17 25.98 -5.43
N GLY A 120 2.47 26.17 -5.27
CA GLY A 120 3.03 27.15 -4.36
C GLY A 120 3.18 26.67 -2.91
N ILE A 121 2.75 25.46 -2.58
CA ILE A 121 2.97 24.83 -1.28
C ILE A 121 4.35 24.17 -1.25
N HIS A 122 5.16 24.51 -0.26
CA HIS A 122 6.46 23.89 -0.03
C HIS A 122 6.40 22.98 1.20
N VAL A 123 6.71 21.70 0.98
CA VAL A 123 6.57 20.64 1.99
C VAL A 123 7.94 20.11 2.40
N LEU A 124 8.20 20.01 3.71
CA LEU A 124 9.28 19.18 4.23
C LEU A 124 8.72 17.76 4.50
N LEU A 125 9.12 16.80 3.67
CA LEU A 125 8.70 15.40 3.79
C LEU A 125 9.75 14.59 4.54
N VAL A 126 9.35 13.93 5.63
CA VAL A 126 10.24 13.20 6.53
C VAL A 126 9.78 11.76 6.65
N GLU A 127 10.55 10.83 6.10
CA GLU A 127 10.22 9.41 6.01
C GLU A 127 11.52 8.59 5.92
N ASP A 128 11.66 7.51 6.66
CA ASP A 128 12.87 6.66 6.67
C ASP A 128 12.82 5.52 5.66
N ASN A 129 11.63 5.21 5.15
CA ASN A 129 11.43 4.17 4.16
C ASN A 129 11.45 4.76 2.73
N GLU A 130 12.38 4.29 1.90
CA GLU A 130 12.57 4.78 0.53
C GLU A 130 11.30 4.67 -0.33
N ILE A 131 10.56 3.56 -0.21
CA ILE A 131 9.32 3.34 -0.99
C ILE A 131 8.23 4.30 -0.55
N ASN A 132 8.06 4.50 0.75
CA ASN A 132 7.07 5.45 1.27
C ASN A 132 7.42 6.88 0.85
N MET A 133 8.71 7.24 0.91
CA MET A 133 9.22 8.53 0.46
C MET A 133 8.87 8.77 -1.02
N GLU A 134 9.15 7.79 -1.91
CA GLU A 134 8.85 7.90 -3.34
C GLU A 134 7.35 8.02 -3.61
N ILE A 135 6.52 7.24 -2.91
CA ILE A 135 5.07 7.29 -3.05
C ILE A 135 4.53 8.66 -2.63
N ALA A 136 4.96 9.17 -1.47
CA ALA A 136 4.53 10.47 -0.98
C ALA A 136 4.99 11.60 -1.89
N GLU A 137 6.25 11.57 -2.34
CA GLU A 137 6.81 12.50 -3.33
C GLU A 137 5.96 12.52 -4.61
N PHE A 138 5.65 11.36 -5.18
CA PHE A 138 4.84 11.26 -6.39
C PHE A 138 3.48 11.94 -6.21
N TYR A 139 2.73 11.63 -5.13
CA TYR A 139 1.41 12.19 -4.91
C TYR A 139 1.41 13.70 -4.65
N LEU A 140 2.43 14.22 -3.97
CA LEU A 140 2.53 15.65 -3.66
C LEU A 140 2.97 16.46 -4.87
N THR A 141 3.97 15.98 -5.63
CA THR A 141 4.46 16.65 -6.84
C THR A 141 3.45 16.61 -7.97
N ASP A 142 2.71 15.51 -8.14
CA ASP A 142 1.61 15.39 -9.11
C ASP A 142 0.54 16.47 -8.88
N ARG A 143 0.33 16.89 -7.64
CA ARG A 143 -0.58 17.98 -7.25
C ARG A 143 0.07 19.37 -7.22
N GLY A 144 1.32 19.49 -7.62
CA GLY A 144 2.02 20.76 -7.80
C GLY A 144 2.80 21.26 -6.58
N ALA A 145 2.94 20.46 -5.50
CA ALA A 145 3.79 20.83 -4.38
C ALA A 145 5.28 20.79 -4.75
N THR A 146 6.07 21.64 -4.09
CA THR A 146 7.53 21.53 -4.05
C THR A 146 7.95 20.83 -2.76
N LEU A 147 9.05 20.06 -2.80
CA LEU A 147 9.45 19.21 -1.67
C LEU A 147 10.92 19.37 -1.34
N ASP A 148 11.20 19.39 -0.03
CA ASP A 148 12.47 18.99 0.53
C ASP A 148 12.29 17.67 1.28
N LYS A 149 13.30 16.78 1.23
CA LYS A 149 13.24 15.44 1.83
C LYS A 149 14.23 15.31 2.96
N ALA A 150 13.80 14.65 4.04
CA ALA A 150 14.65 14.26 5.15
C ALA A 150 14.38 12.79 5.51
N TRP A 151 15.42 12.04 5.80
CA TRP A 151 15.35 10.60 6.05
C TRP A 151 15.19 10.24 7.54
N ASN A 152 15.19 11.24 8.39
CA ASN A 152 15.00 11.09 9.84
C ASN A 152 14.70 12.45 10.47
N GLY A 153 14.23 12.42 11.72
CA GLY A 153 13.88 13.63 12.45
C GLY A 153 15.04 14.58 12.70
N LYS A 154 16.29 14.08 12.79
CA LYS A 154 17.47 14.92 12.96
C LYS A 154 17.77 15.73 11.70
N GLU A 155 17.75 15.11 10.55
CA GLU A 155 17.90 15.80 9.26
C GLU A 155 16.79 16.83 9.05
N ALA A 156 15.56 16.47 9.38
CA ALA A 156 14.43 17.38 9.28
C ALA A 156 14.63 18.64 10.14
N LEU A 157 15.07 18.46 11.39
CA LEU A 157 15.37 19.58 12.30
C LEU A 157 16.49 20.45 11.76
N GLU A 158 17.60 19.84 11.30
CA GLU A 158 18.73 20.57 10.74
C GLU A 158 18.36 21.36 9.48
N GLN A 159 17.52 20.80 8.61
CA GLN A 159 17.02 21.49 7.42
C GLN A 159 16.09 22.64 7.82
N PHE A 160 15.17 22.41 8.74
CA PHE A 160 14.25 23.42 9.22
C PHE A 160 14.96 24.62 9.90
N GLU A 161 15.95 24.35 10.75
CA GLU A 161 16.72 25.39 11.43
C GLU A 161 17.58 26.24 10.48
N ARG A 162 18.08 25.67 9.38
CA ARG A 162 18.88 26.38 8.37
C ARG A 162 18.03 27.13 7.35
N SER A 163 16.76 26.82 7.25
CA SER A 163 15.86 27.44 6.30
C SER A 163 15.36 28.79 6.83
N PRO A 164 15.19 29.80 5.96
CA PRO A 164 14.54 31.04 6.33
C PRO A 164 13.14 30.80 6.91
N GLU A 165 12.69 31.71 7.77
CA GLU A 165 11.32 31.66 8.29
C GLU A 165 10.30 31.71 7.15
N GLY A 166 9.31 30.80 7.16
CA GLY A 166 8.28 30.69 6.13
C GLY A 166 8.71 29.93 4.88
N THR A 167 9.86 29.22 4.90
CA THR A 167 10.28 28.37 3.78
C THR A 167 9.31 27.20 3.56
N TYR A 168 8.85 26.57 4.64
CA TYR A 168 7.93 25.43 4.58
C TYR A 168 6.53 25.83 5.02
N ASP A 169 5.55 25.47 4.22
CA ASP A 169 4.14 25.62 4.54
C ASP A 169 3.62 24.42 5.36
N ILE A 170 4.18 23.23 5.10
CA ILE A 170 3.76 21.99 5.73
C ILE A 170 4.99 21.12 6.03
N ILE A 171 4.96 20.42 7.17
CA ILE A 171 5.88 19.34 7.48
C ILE A 171 5.05 18.05 7.57
N LEU A 172 5.34 17.08 6.69
CA LEU A 172 4.78 15.73 6.75
C LEU A 172 5.85 14.80 7.31
N MET A 173 5.58 14.23 8.48
CA MET A 173 6.57 13.45 9.22
C MET A 173 5.96 12.12 9.67
N ASP A 174 6.61 11.00 9.31
CA ASP A 174 6.35 9.74 10.00
C ASP A 174 6.82 9.83 11.46
N VAL A 175 5.97 9.38 12.37
CA VAL A 175 6.22 9.41 13.82
C VAL A 175 6.96 8.15 14.29
N MET A 176 7.03 7.12 13.45
CA MET A 176 7.56 5.79 13.79
C MET A 176 8.98 5.54 13.26
N MET A 177 9.72 6.58 13.00
CA MET A 177 11.11 6.51 12.56
C MET A 177 12.07 6.17 13.70
N PRO A 178 13.21 5.48 13.44
CA PRO A 178 14.23 5.17 14.44
C PRO A 178 14.96 6.41 14.99
#